data_8219b2adb9e550352ef9436b4b6dc01a
#
_entry.id   8219b2adb9e550352ef9436b4b6dc01a
#
_cell.length_a   1.000
_cell.length_b   1.000
_cell.length_c   1.000
_cell.angle_alpha   90.00
_cell.angle_beta   90.00
_cell.angle_gamma   90.00
#
_symmetry.space_group_name_H-M   'P 1'
#
loop_
_entity.id
_entity.type
_entity.pdbx_description
1 polymer ?
#
loop_
_entity_poly.entity_id
_entity_poly.type
_entity_poly.pdbx_seq_one_letter_code
_entity_poly.pdbx_strand_id
1 'polypeptide(L)'
;MAAMPTEADAARYREDGAVCLRGAFDVGWIDRLREAVDADMADPGPMVRVNTPTGAPGLFFVDFQLWQRHWGWGDYWRLGHVI
;
A
#
# COMPACT_ATOMS: atom_id res chain seq x y z
N MET A 1 3.92 -1.06 -16.80
CA MET A 1 4.95 -1.82 -16.10
C MET A 1 5.70 -0.91 -15.14
N ALA A 2 6.01 -1.39 -13.97
CA ALA A 2 6.73 -0.59 -12.98
C ALA A 2 8.17 -0.32 -13.43
N ALA A 3 8.67 0.88 -13.14
CA ALA A 3 10.07 1.22 -13.35
C ALA A 3 10.93 0.56 -12.27
N MET A 4 12.03 -0.07 -12.67
CA MET A 4 12.96 -0.70 -11.73
C MET A 4 13.92 0.33 -11.14
N PRO A 5 14.34 0.16 -9.88
CA PRO A 5 15.38 1.01 -9.30
C PRO A 5 16.68 0.96 -10.12
N THR A 6 17.34 2.10 -10.21
CA THR A 6 18.64 2.24 -10.90
C THR A 6 19.79 2.18 -9.92
N GLU A 7 21.04 2.10 -10.44
CA GLU A 7 22.22 2.22 -9.61
C GLU A 7 22.31 3.56 -8.90
N ALA A 8 21.84 4.63 -9.55
CA ALA A 8 21.79 5.95 -8.93
C ALA A 8 20.81 5.97 -7.74
N ASP A 9 19.68 5.30 -7.87
CA ASP A 9 18.70 5.16 -6.77
C ASP A 9 19.32 4.39 -5.60
N ALA A 10 20.02 3.31 -5.87
CA ALA A 10 20.71 2.52 -4.85
C ALA A 10 21.78 3.34 -4.12
N ALA A 11 22.55 4.14 -4.87
CA ALA A 11 23.56 5.02 -4.29
C ALA A 11 22.92 6.06 -3.37
N ARG A 12 21.80 6.65 -3.81
CA ARG A 12 21.06 7.63 -3.00
C ARG A 12 20.50 7.00 -1.73
N TYR A 13 19.99 5.78 -1.83
CA TYR A 13 19.52 5.04 -0.67
C TYR A 13 20.65 4.81 0.35
N ARG A 14 21.82 4.41 -0.12
CA ARG A 14 22.98 4.19 0.76
C ARG A 14 23.43 5.48 1.45
N GLU A 15 23.37 6.62 0.76
CA GLU A 15 23.75 7.91 1.30
C GLU A 15 22.72 8.47 2.28
N ASP A 16 21.43 8.45 1.90
CA ASP A 16 20.38 9.13 2.62
C ASP A 16 19.56 8.21 3.56
N GLY A 17 19.70 6.90 3.43
CA GLY A 17 18.91 5.92 4.18
C GLY A 17 17.49 5.71 3.66
N ALA A 18 17.09 6.48 2.65
CA ALA A 18 15.79 6.37 2.00
C ALA A 18 15.87 6.93 0.59
N VAL A 19 15.01 6.45 -0.29
CA VAL A 19 14.89 6.98 -1.65
C VAL A 19 13.43 6.90 -2.09
N CYS A 20 12.97 7.94 -2.81
CA CYS A 20 11.64 7.96 -3.39
C CYS A 20 11.74 7.56 -4.87
N LEU A 21 11.04 6.50 -5.23
CA LEU A 21 10.97 6.02 -6.61
C LEU A 21 9.66 6.48 -7.23
N ARG A 22 9.68 7.65 -7.88
CA ARG A 22 8.50 8.23 -8.49
C ARG A 22 8.12 7.45 -9.74
N GLY A 23 6.82 7.23 -9.94
CA GLY A 23 6.32 6.51 -11.11
C GLY A 23 6.70 5.03 -11.14
N ALA A 24 7.06 4.44 -9.99
CA ALA A 24 7.47 3.05 -9.92
C ALA A 24 6.32 2.08 -10.24
N PHE A 25 5.08 2.49 -10.03
CA PHE A 25 3.90 1.67 -10.30
C PHE A 25 2.99 2.37 -11.30
N ASP A 26 2.35 1.58 -12.17
CA ASP A 26 1.37 2.08 -13.11
C ASP A 26 0.14 2.64 -12.37
N VAL A 27 -0.51 3.64 -12.99
CA VAL A 27 -1.74 4.22 -12.44
C VAL A 27 -2.82 3.16 -12.25
N GLY A 28 -2.90 2.18 -13.15
CA GLY A 28 -3.85 1.07 -13.01
C GLY A 28 -3.69 0.30 -11.71
N TRP A 29 -2.46 0.08 -11.24
CA TRP A 29 -2.21 -0.54 -9.95
C TRP A 29 -2.65 0.34 -8.78
N ILE A 30 -2.40 1.64 -8.89
CA ILE A 30 -2.84 2.61 -7.88
C ILE A 30 -4.36 2.60 -7.77
N ASP A 31 -5.06 2.59 -8.88
CA ASP A 31 -6.52 2.55 -8.91
C ASP A 31 -7.07 1.27 -8.28
N ARG A 32 -6.45 0.12 -8.57
CA ARG A 32 -6.81 -1.16 -7.95
C ARG A 32 -6.63 -1.13 -6.44
N LEU A 33 -5.53 -0.56 -5.97
CA LEU A 33 -5.28 -0.43 -4.52
C LEU A 33 -6.28 0.51 -3.85
N ARG A 34 -6.64 1.60 -4.51
CA ARG A 34 -7.68 2.51 -4.00
C ARG A 34 -9.03 1.81 -3.87
N GLU A 35 -9.42 1.04 -4.87
CA GLU A 35 -10.64 0.23 -4.81
C GLU A 35 -10.58 -0.77 -3.65
N ALA A 36 -9.45 -1.42 -3.45
CA ALA A 36 -9.27 -2.37 -2.36
C ALA A 36 -9.36 -1.70 -0.99
N VAL A 37 -8.79 -0.51 -0.84
CA VAL A 37 -8.90 0.29 0.40
C VAL A 37 -10.35 0.66 0.67
N ASP A 38 -11.06 1.15 -0.33
CA ASP A 38 -12.47 1.54 -0.18
C ASP A 38 -13.35 0.34 0.18
N ALA A 39 -13.11 -0.81 -0.46
CA ALA A 39 -13.82 -2.04 -0.16
C ALA A 39 -13.56 -2.52 1.28
N ASP A 40 -12.32 -2.46 1.73
CA ASP A 40 -11.96 -2.84 3.09
C ASP A 40 -12.58 -1.91 4.13
N MET A 41 -12.56 -0.61 3.89
CA MET A 41 -13.17 0.36 4.79
C MET A 41 -14.68 0.22 4.86
N ALA A 42 -15.33 -0.20 3.78
CA ALA A 42 -16.77 -0.43 3.73
C ALA A 42 -17.18 -1.73 4.45
N ASP A 43 -16.33 -2.75 4.39
CA ASP A 43 -16.56 -4.06 5.01
C ASP A 43 -15.26 -4.60 5.61
N PRO A 44 -14.86 -4.08 6.79
CA PRO A 44 -13.61 -4.46 7.42
C PRO A 44 -13.57 -5.92 7.86
N GLY A 45 -12.36 -6.46 7.97
CA GLY A 45 -12.14 -7.80 8.47
C GLY A 45 -12.39 -7.94 9.98
N PRO A 46 -12.39 -9.19 10.49
CA PRO A 46 -12.66 -9.44 11.91
C PRO A 46 -11.57 -8.91 12.84
N MET A 47 -10.38 -8.60 12.30
CA MET A 47 -9.25 -8.10 13.09
C MET A 47 -9.06 -6.58 13.00
N VAL A 48 -10.04 -5.87 12.44
CA VAL A 48 -9.98 -4.42 12.27
C VAL A 48 -9.81 -3.69 13.59
N ARG A 49 -9.01 -2.60 13.54
CA ARG A 49 -8.84 -1.67 14.66
C ARG A 49 -9.08 -0.25 14.16
N VAL A 50 -9.89 0.48 14.87
CA VAL A 50 -10.09 1.91 14.64
C VAL A 50 -9.57 2.64 15.86
N ASN A 51 -8.48 3.39 15.69
CA ASN A 51 -7.77 4.04 16.79
C ASN A 51 -8.06 5.54 16.89
N THR A 52 -9.09 6.01 16.19
CA THR A 52 -9.48 7.41 16.23
C THR A 52 -10.47 7.66 17.34
N PRO A 53 -10.22 8.61 18.26
CA PRO A 53 -11.19 8.97 19.29
C PRO A 53 -12.49 9.47 18.66
N THR A 54 -13.62 9.20 19.33
CA THR A 54 -14.92 9.68 18.88
C THR A 54 -14.92 11.19 18.73
N GLY A 55 -15.35 11.69 17.57
CA GLY A 55 -15.42 13.11 17.28
C GLY A 55 -14.13 13.75 16.81
N ALA A 56 -13.01 13.00 16.76
CA ALA A 56 -11.76 13.53 16.21
C ALA A 56 -11.83 13.64 14.68
N PRO A 57 -11.17 14.66 14.08
CA PRO A 57 -11.06 14.74 12.63
C PRO A 57 -10.12 13.64 12.12
N GLY A 58 -10.43 13.11 10.95
CA GLY A 58 -9.64 12.03 10.36
C GLY A 58 -9.94 10.66 10.94
N LEU A 59 -9.24 9.66 10.42
CA LEU A 59 -9.46 8.27 10.80
C LEU A 59 -8.14 7.52 10.81
N PHE A 60 -7.84 6.88 11.94
CA PHE A 60 -6.75 5.92 12.05
C PHE A 60 -7.33 4.51 12.01
N PHE A 61 -7.20 3.87 10.87
CA PHE A 61 -7.83 2.58 10.57
C PHE A 61 -6.75 1.54 10.27
N VAL A 62 -6.83 0.40 10.92
CA VAL A 62 -5.90 -0.72 10.70
C VAL A 62 -6.71 -1.99 10.49
N ASP A 63 -6.41 -2.71 9.43
CA ASP A 63 -6.95 -4.04 9.22
C ASP A 63 -5.82 -5.01 8.89
N PHE A 64 -6.05 -6.31 9.09
CA PHE A 64 -5.01 -7.31 8.98
C PHE A 64 -5.38 -8.40 7.98
N GLN A 65 -4.36 -8.97 7.35
CA GLN A 65 -4.49 -10.10 6.43
C GLN A 65 -5.44 -9.80 5.26
N LEU A 66 -5.40 -8.59 4.74
CA LEU A 66 -6.25 -8.13 3.65
C LEU A 66 -6.06 -8.93 2.37
N TRP A 67 -4.86 -9.45 2.14
CA TRP A 67 -4.53 -10.27 0.99
C TRP A 67 -5.37 -11.55 0.91
N GLN A 68 -5.96 -11.99 2.02
CA GLN A 68 -6.86 -13.13 2.06
C GLN A 68 -8.29 -12.79 1.67
N ARG A 69 -8.68 -11.51 1.77
CA ARG A 69 -10.05 -11.05 1.57
C ARG A 69 -10.27 -10.27 0.29
N HIS A 70 -9.30 -9.45 -0.09
CA HIS A 70 -9.42 -8.53 -1.21
C HIS A 70 -8.37 -8.85 -2.26
N TRP A 71 -8.83 -9.15 -3.47
CA TRP A 71 -7.96 -9.51 -4.59
C TRP A 71 -6.90 -8.44 -4.90
N GLY A 72 -7.24 -7.16 -4.74
CA GLY A 72 -6.29 -6.06 -4.96
C GLY A 72 -5.07 -6.15 -4.04
N TRP A 73 -5.27 -6.51 -2.79
CA TRP A 73 -4.19 -6.69 -1.82
C TRP A 73 -3.35 -7.92 -2.13
N GLY A 74 -4.00 -9.03 -2.54
CA GLY A 74 -3.29 -10.24 -2.94
C GLY A 74 -2.37 -10.01 -4.13
N ASP A 75 -2.85 -9.26 -5.12
CA ASP A 75 -2.05 -8.89 -6.29
C ASP A 75 -0.88 -7.98 -5.92
N TYR A 76 -1.09 -7.05 -4.99
CA TYR A 76 -0.02 -6.19 -4.49
C TYR A 76 1.09 -7.00 -3.82
N TRP A 77 0.75 -8.00 -3.02
CA TRP A 77 1.73 -8.89 -2.40
C TRP A 77 2.55 -9.65 -3.43
N ARG A 78 1.92 -10.12 -4.49
CA ARG A 78 2.62 -10.78 -5.60
C ARG A 78 3.60 -9.84 -6.29
N LEU A 79 3.19 -8.59 -6.48
CA LEU A 79 4.08 -7.55 -6.99
C LEU A 79 5.21 -7.25 -6.01
N GLY A 80 4.94 -7.26 -4.73
CA GLY A 80 5.91 -6.99 -3.68
C GLY A 80 7.11 -7.95 -3.70
N HIS A 81 6.93 -9.16 -4.20
CA HIS A 81 8.03 -10.10 -4.38
C HIS A 81 9.02 -9.67 -5.46
N VAL A 82 8.65 -8.73 -6.28
CA VAL A 82 9.51 -8.20 -7.35
C VAL A 82 10.31 -7.01 -6.84
N ILE A 83 9.91 -6.43 -5.75
CA ILE A 83 10.57 -5.32 -5.10
C ILE A 83 11.51 -5.82 -4.04
#